data_a7c441afd484a47c36597f81f132504b
#
_entry.id   a7c441afd484a47c36597f81f132504b
#
_cell.length_a   1.000
_cell.length_b   1.000
_cell.length_c   1.000
_cell.angle_alpha   90.00
_cell.angle_beta   90.00
_cell.angle_gamma   90.00
#
_symmetry.space_group_name_H-M   'P 1'
#
loop_
_entity.id
_entity.type
_entity.pdbx_description
1 polymer ?
#
loop_
_entity_poly.entity_id
_entity_poly.type
_entity_poly.pdbx_seq_one_letter_code
_entity_poly.pdbx_strand_id
1 'polypeptide(L)'
;MRRTERLLAIAEHLRARRTGVTAEALAERFGVTVRTMYRDLSSLREASLPIGAERGRGGGYALDRSYTLPPVNFTAREAAVLLSAAAWISRMRVMPFAATLERASEKVRAALGASAQRELLKHLREIEYVGVPALPSDDAVRAAVEEAWFEQRPLRIAYRGADGVASQRRVRIRVVVMDRGETRLNCDDLDKGAPRQFLLHRIERAVVERAVEPAAPAPSPRGARR
;
A
#
# COMPACT_ATOMS: atom_id res chain seq x y z
N MET A 1 -2.54 -22.35 -28.72
CA MET A 1 -1.90 -21.31 -27.88
C MET A 1 -0.76 -21.94 -27.08
N ARG A 2 0.44 -21.36 -27.09
CA ARG A 2 1.58 -21.85 -26.31
C ARG A 2 1.33 -21.62 -24.82
N ARG A 3 1.97 -22.45 -23.96
CA ARG A 3 1.75 -22.38 -22.49
C ARG A 3 2.02 -21.00 -21.94
N THR A 4 3.12 -20.36 -22.31
CA THR A 4 3.50 -19.03 -21.83
C THR A 4 2.49 -17.95 -22.22
N GLU A 5 2.02 -17.99 -23.48
CA GLU A 5 0.97 -17.08 -23.97
C GLU A 5 -0.34 -17.27 -23.18
N ARG A 6 -0.67 -18.52 -22.87
CA ARG A 6 -1.86 -18.85 -22.07
C ARG A 6 -1.75 -18.34 -20.63
N LEU A 7 -0.59 -18.51 -19.97
CA LEU A 7 -0.38 -17.99 -18.61
C LEU A 7 -0.55 -16.47 -18.55
N LEU A 8 0.00 -15.73 -19.51
CA LEU A 8 -0.20 -14.29 -19.61
C LEU A 8 -1.67 -13.93 -19.83
N ALA A 9 -2.34 -14.62 -20.76
CA ALA A 9 -3.74 -14.36 -21.05
C ALA A 9 -4.68 -14.69 -19.87
N ILE A 10 -4.37 -15.72 -19.06
CA ILE A 10 -5.10 -16.04 -17.82
C ILE A 10 -4.92 -14.92 -16.82
N ALA A 11 -3.68 -14.45 -16.60
CA ALA A 11 -3.39 -13.35 -15.66
C ALA A 11 -4.15 -12.06 -16.06
N GLU A 12 -4.13 -11.70 -17.35
CA GLU A 12 -4.88 -10.55 -17.87
C GLU A 12 -6.39 -10.72 -17.70
N HIS A 13 -6.91 -11.93 -17.98
CA HIS A 13 -8.33 -12.21 -17.82
C HIS A 13 -8.80 -12.08 -16.37
N LEU A 14 -8.04 -12.61 -15.42
CA LEU A 14 -8.34 -12.48 -14.00
C LEU A 14 -8.23 -11.02 -13.52
N ARG A 15 -7.29 -10.25 -14.07
CA ARG A 15 -7.13 -8.83 -13.77
C ARG A 15 -8.31 -7.98 -14.21
N ALA A 16 -8.87 -8.25 -15.39
CA ALA A 16 -9.98 -7.50 -15.96
C ALA A 16 -11.32 -7.73 -15.22
N ARG A 17 -11.39 -8.71 -14.31
CA ARG A 17 -12.63 -9.08 -13.63
C ARG A 17 -12.63 -8.69 -12.15
N ARG A 18 -13.80 -8.23 -11.71
CA ARG A 18 -14.06 -7.91 -10.30
C ARG A 18 -14.61 -9.09 -9.49
N THR A 19 -15.07 -10.13 -10.15
CA THR A 19 -15.65 -11.35 -9.55
C THR A 19 -14.79 -12.55 -9.89
N GLY A 20 -14.76 -13.55 -9.02
CA GLY A 20 -14.04 -14.79 -9.25
C GLY A 20 -14.54 -15.52 -10.51
N VAL A 21 -13.66 -16.30 -11.13
CA VAL A 21 -13.96 -17.14 -12.29
C VAL A 21 -13.62 -18.57 -11.93
N THR A 22 -14.53 -19.52 -12.20
CA THR A 22 -14.28 -20.94 -11.90
C THR A 22 -13.21 -21.54 -12.81
N ALA A 23 -12.55 -22.60 -12.34
CA ALA A 23 -11.53 -23.28 -13.14
C ALA A 23 -12.14 -23.88 -14.42
N GLU A 24 -13.39 -24.31 -14.38
CA GLU A 24 -14.14 -24.85 -15.50
C GLU A 24 -14.36 -23.77 -16.57
N ALA A 25 -14.83 -22.58 -16.16
CA ALA A 25 -15.05 -21.46 -17.08
C ALA A 25 -13.74 -20.96 -17.71
N LEU A 26 -12.64 -20.97 -16.94
CA LEU A 26 -11.32 -20.66 -17.48
C LEU A 26 -10.84 -21.73 -18.45
N ALA A 27 -11.02 -23.02 -18.11
CA ALA A 27 -10.62 -24.14 -18.96
C ALA A 27 -11.35 -24.10 -20.31
N GLU A 28 -12.66 -23.87 -20.29
CA GLU A 28 -13.48 -23.69 -21.49
C GLU A 28 -13.00 -22.50 -22.33
N ARG A 29 -12.82 -21.33 -21.72
CA ARG A 29 -12.37 -20.11 -22.41
C ARG A 29 -11.02 -20.27 -23.11
N PHE A 30 -10.08 -20.97 -22.47
CA PHE A 30 -8.71 -21.13 -22.99
C PHE A 30 -8.51 -22.45 -23.77
N GLY A 31 -9.56 -23.24 -23.96
CA GLY A 31 -9.52 -24.47 -24.73
C GLY A 31 -8.61 -25.54 -24.15
N VAL A 32 -8.58 -25.68 -22.82
CA VAL A 32 -7.74 -26.65 -22.10
C VAL A 32 -8.60 -27.47 -21.12
N THR A 33 -8.05 -28.59 -20.63
CA THR A 33 -8.72 -29.36 -19.57
C THR A 33 -8.66 -28.62 -18.23
N VAL A 34 -9.64 -28.87 -17.36
CA VAL A 34 -9.67 -28.31 -16.01
C VAL A 34 -8.39 -28.67 -15.22
N ARG A 35 -7.87 -29.90 -15.42
CA ARG A 35 -6.58 -30.30 -14.83
C ARG A 35 -5.41 -29.42 -15.30
N THR A 36 -5.38 -29.09 -16.58
CA THR A 36 -4.37 -28.17 -17.13
C THR A 36 -4.52 -26.77 -16.54
N MET A 37 -5.77 -26.29 -16.40
CA MET A 37 -6.05 -24.99 -15.81
C MET A 37 -5.56 -24.91 -14.35
N TYR A 38 -5.79 -25.93 -13.53
CA TYR A 38 -5.25 -25.97 -12.16
C TYR A 38 -3.73 -25.89 -12.12
N ARG A 39 -3.04 -26.57 -13.05
CA ARG A 39 -1.58 -26.50 -13.15
C ARG A 39 -1.09 -25.11 -13.58
N ASP A 40 -1.80 -24.49 -14.50
CA ASP A 40 -1.48 -23.13 -14.94
C ASP A 40 -1.71 -22.09 -13.82
N LEU A 41 -2.82 -22.19 -13.08
CA LEU A 41 -3.08 -21.34 -11.91
C LEU A 41 -2.04 -21.54 -10.78
N SER A 42 -1.60 -22.79 -10.55
CA SER A 42 -0.50 -23.06 -9.60
C SER A 42 0.79 -22.41 -10.05
N SER A 43 1.16 -22.52 -11.33
CA SER A 43 2.36 -21.90 -11.87
C SER A 43 2.32 -20.37 -11.78
N LEU A 44 1.15 -19.75 -11.97
CA LEU A 44 0.98 -18.31 -11.77
C LEU A 44 1.16 -17.91 -10.30
N ARG A 45 0.68 -18.71 -9.35
CA ARG A 45 0.90 -18.48 -7.91
C ARG A 45 2.37 -18.64 -7.52
N GLU A 46 3.05 -19.66 -8.03
CA GLU A 46 4.48 -19.87 -7.86
C GLU A 46 5.30 -18.69 -8.43
N ALA A 47 4.83 -18.08 -9.51
CA ALA A 47 5.37 -16.84 -10.07
C ALA A 47 4.95 -15.57 -9.28
N SER A 48 4.47 -15.73 -8.04
CA SER A 48 4.09 -14.64 -7.12
C SER A 48 2.89 -13.81 -7.58
N LEU A 49 2.02 -14.33 -8.45
CA LEU A 49 0.73 -13.70 -8.67
C LEU A 49 -0.23 -14.06 -7.53
N PRO A 50 -0.78 -13.10 -6.81
CA PRO A 50 -1.67 -13.34 -5.68
C PRO A 50 -3.08 -13.72 -6.18
N ILE A 51 -3.20 -14.97 -6.64
CA ILE A 51 -4.48 -15.54 -7.07
C ILE A 51 -5.13 -16.21 -5.88
N GLY A 52 -6.22 -15.63 -5.38
CA GLY A 52 -7.10 -16.22 -4.38
C GLY A 52 -8.08 -17.21 -5.01
N ALA A 53 -8.69 -18.05 -4.18
CA ALA A 53 -9.82 -18.90 -4.55
C ALA A 53 -10.88 -18.75 -3.47
N GLU A 54 -12.06 -18.25 -3.84
CA GLU A 54 -13.21 -18.13 -2.95
C GLU A 54 -14.25 -19.19 -3.29
N ARG A 55 -14.87 -19.79 -2.26
CA ARG A 55 -15.97 -20.76 -2.43
C ARG A 55 -17.31 -20.03 -2.38
N GLY A 56 -18.28 -20.50 -3.13
CA GLY A 56 -19.67 -20.03 -3.07
C GLY A 56 -20.16 -19.34 -4.34
N ARG A 57 -21.37 -18.78 -4.27
CA ARG A 57 -22.04 -18.13 -5.40
C ARG A 57 -21.31 -16.85 -5.78
N GLY A 58 -20.72 -16.80 -6.96
CA GLY A 58 -19.83 -15.71 -7.40
C GLY A 58 -18.36 -15.89 -7.00
N GLY A 59 -18.00 -16.99 -6.35
CA GLY A 59 -16.65 -17.41 -6.04
C GLY A 59 -15.87 -17.87 -7.27
N GLY A 60 -14.66 -18.39 -7.03
CA GLY A 60 -13.73 -18.85 -8.06
C GLY A 60 -12.35 -18.22 -7.88
N TYR A 61 -11.55 -18.28 -8.93
CA TYR A 61 -10.22 -17.69 -8.95
C TYR A 61 -10.28 -16.22 -9.30
N ALA A 62 -9.68 -15.38 -8.46
CA ALA A 62 -9.54 -13.94 -8.68
C ALA A 62 -8.14 -13.49 -8.27
N LEU A 63 -7.63 -12.44 -8.90
CA LEU A 63 -6.47 -11.74 -8.37
C LEU A 63 -6.86 -10.95 -7.12
N ASP A 64 -5.98 -10.97 -6.12
CA ASP A 64 -6.16 -10.16 -4.92
C ASP A 64 -6.34 -8.68 -5.32
N ARG A 65 -7.32 -8.03 -4.71
CA ARG A 65 -7.67 -6.63 -5.00
C ARG A 65 -6.54 -5.64 -4.65
N SER A 66 -5.63 -6.04 -3.77
CA SER A 66 -4.44 -5.26 -3.45
C SER A 66 -3.36 -5.33 -4.54
N TYR A 67 -3.44 -6.31 -5.45
CA TYR A 67 -2.55 -6.44 -6.61
C TYR A 67 -3.07 -5.58 -7.77
N THR A 68 -2.76 -4.30 -7.73
CA THR A 68 -3.47 -3.29 -8.53
C THR A 68 -2.72 -2.82 -9.78
N LEU A 69 -1.42 -3.06 -9.89
CA LEU A 69 -0.65 -2.58 -11.04
C LEU A 69 -0.32 -3.72 -12.02
N PRO A 70 -0.67 -3.57 -13.32
CA PRO A 70 -0.13 -4.41 -14.38
C PRO A 70 1.40 -4.30 -14.40
N PRO A 71 2.13 -5.23 -15.05
CA PRO A 71 3.56 -5.04 -15.29
C PRO A 71 3.77 -3.69 -15.96
N VAL A 72 4.38 -2.77 -15.23
CA VAL A 72 4.77 -1.46 -15.76
C VAL A 72 6.22 -1.59 -16.20
N ASN A 73 6.47 -1.40 -17.48
CA ASN A 73 7.81 -1.41 -18.03
C ASN A 73 8.34 0.02 -18.00
N PHE A 74 9.41 0.24 -17.25
CA PHE A 74 10.15 1.50 -17.26
C PHE A 74 11.39 1.39 -18.13
N THR A 75 11.64 2.41 -18.93
CA THR A 75 12.97 2.63 -19.50
C THR A 75 13.95 3.03 -18.41
N ALA A 76 15.26 2.90 -18.65
CA ALA A 76 16.29 3.33 -17.71
C ALA A 76 16.15 4.82 -17.34
N ARG A 77 15.75 5.67 -18.28
CA ARG A 77 15.54 7.12 -18.06
C ARG A 77 14.34 7.38 -17.13
N GLU A 78 13.22 6.73 -17.37
CA GLU A 78 12.03 6.87 -16.50
C GLU A 78 12.30 6.40 -15.10
N ALA A 79 12.96 5.24 -14.95
CA ALA A 79 13.37 4.74 -13.64
C ALA A 79 14.35 5.71 -12.95
N ALA A 80 15.30 6.32 -13.68
CA ALA A 80 16.24 7.29 -13.11
C ALA A 80 15.51 8.53 -12.57
N VAL A 81 14.54 9.07 -13.31
CA VAL A 81 13.74 10.23 -12.87
C VAL A 81 12.94 9.91 -11.62
N LEU A 82 12.22 8.77 -11.61
CA LEU A 82 11.43 8.32 -10.45
C LEU A 82 12.31 8.12 -9.22
N LEU A 83 13.44 7.44 -9.35
CA LEU A 83 14.34 7.16 -8.24
C LEU A 83 15.07 8.42 -7.75
N SER A 84 15.37 9.38 -8.63
CA SER A 84 15.90 10.68 -8.25
C SER A 84 14.90 11.49 -7.43
N ALA A 85 13.64 11.53 -7.86
CA ALA A 85 12.57 12.18 -7.12
C ALA A 85 12.35 11.50 -5.75
N ALA A 86 12.34 10.17 -5.69
CA ALA A 86 12.22 9.42 -4.44
C ALA A 86 13.39 9.73 -3.49
N ALA A 87 14.62 9.76 -3.99
CA ALA A 87 15.80 10.09 -3.21
C ALA A 87 15.75 11.52 -2.67
N TRP A 88 15.28 12.48 -3.47
CA TRP A 88 15.09 13.86 -3.03
C TRP A 88 14.04 13.97 -1.90
N ILE A 89 12.87 13.35 -2.09
CA ILE A 89 11.81 13.33 -1.09
C ILE A 89 12.30 12.73 0.23
N SER A 90 13.06 11.62 0.18
CA SER A 90 13.62 10.98 1.36
C SER A 90 14.64 11.87 2.07
N ARG A 91 15.53 12.54 1.33
CA ARG A 91 16.51 13.47 1.90
C ARG A 91 15.87 14.70 2.52
N MET A 92 14.84 15.23 1.89
CA MET A 92 14.10 16.39 2.41
C MET A 92 13.15 16.03 3.56
N ARG A 93 12.94 14.77 3.86
CA ARG A 93 12.07 14.28 4.95
C ARG A 93 10.65 14.84 4.95
N VAL A 94 10.18 15.29 3.80
CA VAL A 94 8.88 15.96 3.67
C VAL A 94 7.73 14.97 3.81
N MET A 95 7.92 13.75 3.33
CA MET A 95 6.89 12.72 3.29
C MET A 95 7.00 11.79 4.51
N PRO A 96 5.90 11.53 5.25
CA PRO A 96 5.91 10.56 6.35
C PRO A 96 6.04 9.10 5.91
N PHE A 97 5.86 8.80 4.62
CA PHE A 97 5.81 7.45 4.04
C PHE A 97 7.18 6.96 3.54
N ALA A 98 8.23 7.23 4.31
CA ALA A 98 9.62 6.96 3.90
C ALA A 98 9.88 5.46 3.66
N ALA A 99 9.37 4.58 4.53
CA ALA A 99 9.58 3.14 4.43
C ALA A 99 8.91 2.54 3.19
N THR A 100 7.70 2.97 2.86
CA THR A 100 7.02 2.51 1.65
C THR A 100 7.68 3.05 0.39
N LEU A 101 8.14 4.31 0.40
CA LEU A 101 8.88 4.90 -0.72
C LEU A 101 10.19 4.14 -0.98
N GLU A 102 10.91 3.76 0.07
CA GLU A 102 12.15 2.99 -0.04
C GLU A 102 11.90 1.59 -0.63
N ARG A 103 10.92 0.85 -0.08
CA ARG A 103 10.53 -0.46 -0.64
C ARG A 103 10.09 -0.38 -2.11
N ALA A 104 9.35 0.66 -2.49
CA ALA A 104 8.96 0.88 -3.87
C ALA A 104 10.16 1.16 -4.76
N SER A 105 11.09 2.00 -4.30
CA SER A 105 12.34 2.33 -5.00
C SER A 105 13.22 1.10 -5.21
N GLU A 106 13.32 0.22 -4.21
CA GLU A 106 14.06 -1.03 -4.31
C GLU A 106 13.46 -1.98 -5.36
N LYS A 107 12.12 -2.10 -5.41
CA LYS A 107 11.44 -2.90 -6.44
C LYS A 107 11.73 -2.37 -7.84
N VAL A 108 11.72 -1.05 -8.04
CA VAL A 108 12.07 -0.44 -9.33
C VAL A 108 13.52 -0.71 -9.69
N ARG A 109 14.46 -0.58 -8.73
CA ARG A 109 15.88 -0.89 -8.97
C ARG A 109 16.10 -2.38 -9.33
N ALA A 110 15.45 -3.29 -8.60
CA ALA A 110 15.57 -4.73 -8.82
C ALA A 110 15.02 -5.18 -10.18
N ALA A 111 14.02 -4.47 -10.70
CA ALA A 111 13.44 -4.75 -12.03
C ALA A 111 14.35 -4.32 -13.20
N LEU A 112 15.34 -3.48 -12.96
CA LEU A 112 16.27 -3.02 -13.99
C LEU A 112 17.36 -4.08 -14.26
N GLY A 113 17.69 -4.31 -15.52
CA GLY A 113 18.84 -5.13 -15.90
C GLY A 113 20.17 -4.48 -15.45
N ALA A 114 21.23 -5.31 -15.32
CA ALA A 114 22.52 -4.88 -14.78
C ALA A 114 23.16 -3.67 -15.50
N SER A 115 22.94 -3.54 -16.81
CA SER A 115 23.41 -2.37 -17.58
C SER A 115 22.68 -1.10 -17.19
N ALA A 116 21.34 -1.14 -17.12
CA ALA A 116 20.51 -0.01 -16.75
C ALA A 116 20.73 0.40 -15.27
N GLN A 117 21.02 -0.55 -14.38
CA GLN A 117 21.39 -0.25 -12.99
C GLN A 117 22.70 0.53 -12.89
N ARG A 118 23.73 0.16 -13.69
CA ARG A 118 25.01 0.91 -13.71
C ARG A 118 24.83 2.34 -14.26
N GLU A 119 24.06 2.49 -15.33
CA GLU A 119 23.72 3.81 -15.90
C GLU A 119 22.96 4.67 -14.91
N LEU A 120 21.94 4.10 -14.25
CA LEU A 120 21.18 4.76 -13.17
C LEU A 120 22.10 5.25 -12.05
N LEU A 121 22.98 4.41 -11.53
CA LEU A 121 23.90 4.78 -10.45
C LEU A 121 24.83 5.93 -10.85
N LYS A 122 25.27 5.98 -12.12
CA LYS A 122 26.05 7.10 -12.63
C LYS A 122 25.24 8.40 -12.59
N HIS A 123 24.03 8.39 -13.13
CA HIS A 123 23.17 9.58 -13.13
C HIS A 123 22.81 10.07 -11.73
N LEU A 124 22.49 9.16 -10.81
CA LEU A 124 22.15 9.51 -9.42
C LEU A 124 23.33 10.16 -8.66
N ARG A 125 24.58 9.85 -9.02
CA ARG A 125 25.77 10.49 -8.43
C ARG A 125 26.01 11.91 -8.95
N GLU A 126 25.50 12.23 -10.12
CA GLU A 126 25.64 13.54 -10.78
C GLU A 126 24.52 14.52 -10.38
N ILE A 127 23.55 14.07 -9.55
CA ILE A 127 22.45 14.92 -9.05
C ILE A 127 22.77 15.40 -7.64
N GLU A 128 22.82 16.70 -7.47
CA GLU A 128 22.91 17.34 -6.16
C GLU A 128 21.53 17.80 -5.69
N TYR A 129 21.21 17.47 -4.45
CA TYR A 129 19.93 17.82 -3.84
C TYR A 129 20.11 19.00 -2.91
N VAL A 130 19.62 20.17 -3.32
CA VAL A 130 19.68 21.40 -2.54
C VAL A 130 18.33 21.67 -1.90
N GLY A 131 18.34 22.03 -0.61
CA GLY A 131 17.14 22.41 0.13
C GLY A 131 17.33 22.26 1.65
N VAL A 132 16.35 22.75 2.40
CA VAL A 132 16.30 22.59 3.85
C VAL A 132 15.40 21.40 4.16
N PRO A 133 15.94 20.31 4.74
CA PRO A 133 15.12 19.17 5.11
C PRO A 133 14.06 19.55 6.15
N ALA A 134 12.91 18.92 6.09
CA ALA A 134 11.88 19.06 7.11
C ALA A 134 12.41 18.62 8.50
N LEU A 135 11.82 19.18 9.54
CA LEU A 135 12.18 18.84 10.92
C LEU A 135 12.05 17.32 11.15
N PRO A 136 13.04 16.72 11.82
CA PRO A 136 13.05 15.28 12.02
C PRO A 136 11.88 14.84 12.90
N SER A 137 11.34 13.68 12.59
CA SER A 137 10.35 12.98 13.40
C SER A 137 10.80 11.55 13.63
N ASP A 138 10.35 10.95 14.71
CA ASP A 138 10.68 9.57 15.06
C ASP A 138 10.18 8.58 13.98
N ASP A 139 10.95 7.55 13.68
CA ASP A 139 10.64 6.56 12.65
C ASP A 139 9.41 5.73 13.01
N ALA A 140 9.20 5.41 14.29
CA ALA A 140 8.03 4.69 14.76
C ALA A 140 6.76 5.55 14.64
N VAL A 141 6.89 6.87 14.87
CA VAL A 141 5.80 7.83 14.65
C VAL A 141 5.44 7.88 13.17
N ARG A 142 6.44 7.97 12.28
CA ARG A 142 6.19 7.96 10.83
C ARG A 142 5.50 6.69 10.37
N ALA A 143 5.98 5.53 10.83
CA ALA A 143 5.38 4.24 10.50
C ALA A 143 3.92 4.13 10.96
N ALA A 144 3.61 4.58 12.19
CA ALA A 144 2.26 4.59 12.70
C ALA A 144 1.34 5.57 11.93
N VAL A 145 1.85 6.74 11.55
CA VAL A 145 1.11 7.71 10.72
C VAL A 145 0.83 7.13 9.32
N GLU A 146 1.82 6.48 8.72
CA GLU A 146 1.68 5.79 7.42
C GLU A 146 0.61 4.71 7.49
N GLU A 147 0.68 3.81 8.47
CA GLU A 147 -0.31 2.74 8.66
C GLU A 147 -1.71 3.33 8.87
N ALA A 148 -1.86 4.28 9.79
CA ALA A 148 -3.15 4.90 10.07
C ALA A 148 -3.75 5.62 8.86
N TRP A 149 -2.91 6.24 8.03
CA TRP A 149 -3.33 6.94 6.82
C TRP A 149 -3.84 5.98 5.74
N PHE A 150 -3.05 4.95 5.40
CA PHE A 150 -3.41 4.01 4.36
C PHE A 150 -4.58 3.11 4.76
N GLU A 151 -4.67 2.71 6.02
CA GLU A 151 -5.73 1.83 6.52
C GLU A 151 -6.97 2.59 7.03
N GLN A 152 -6.93 3.94 6.99
CA GLN A 152 -8.03 4.81 7.46
C GLN A 152 -8.42 4.53 8.92
N ARG A 153 -7.43 4.19 9.75
CA ARG A 153 -7.61 3.81 11.15
C ARG A 153 -7.38 4.97 12.10
N PRO A 154 -8.04 4.97 13.27
CA PRO A 154 -7.75 5.94 14.32
C PRO A 154 -6.32 5.78 14.85
N LEU A 155 -5.71 6.91 15.19
CA LEU A 155 -4.36 7.01 15.70
C LEU A 155 -4.40 7.67 17.08
N ARG A 156 -3.78 7.07 18.09
CA ARG A 156 -3.55 7.69 19.38
C ARG A 156 -2.17 8.33 19.37
N ILE A 157 -2.11 9.63 19.63
CA ILE A 157 -0.86 10.40 19.63
C ILE A 157 -0.58 11.03 21.00
N ALA A 158 0.69 11.02 21.39
CA ALA A 158 1.22 11.94 22.41
C ALA A 158 1.82 13.13 21.67
N TYR A 159 1.29 14.32 21.92
CA TYR A 159 1.60 15.54 21.19
C TYR A 159 2.06 16.64 22.13
N ARG A 160 3.15 17.32 21.77
CA ARG A 160 3.65 18.51 22.47
C ARG A 160 3.24 19.78 21.74
N GLY A 161 2.40 20.58 22.38
CA GLY A 161 1.94 21.87 21.84
C GLY A 161 3.08 22.89 21.66
N ALA A 162 2.76 24.02 21.03
CA ALA A 162 3.70 25.12 20.89
C ALA A 162 4.07 25.76 22.26
N ASP A 163 3.16 25.66 23.20
CA ASP A 163 3.30 26.06 24.61
C ASP A 163 4.11 25.08 25.47
N GLY A 164 4.62 23.99 24.88
CA GLY A 164 5.36 22.93 25.56
C GLY A 164 4.47 21.94 26.30
N VAL A 165 3.15 22.13 26.34
CA VAL A 165 2.22 21.26 27.07
C VAL A 165 2.04 19.93 26.31
N ALA A 166 2.27 18.84 27.03
CA ALA A 166 2.02 17.50 26.49
C ALA A 166 0.53 17.16 26.60
N SER A 167 0.00 16.53 25.56
CA SER A 167 -1.38 16.06 25.52
C SER A 167 -1.50 14.76 24.79
N GLN A 168 -2.46 13.94 25.17
CA GLN A 168 -2.83 12.76 24.40
C GLN A 168 -4.11 13.05 23.61
N ARG A 169 -4.16 12.55 22.39
CA ARG A 169 -5.30 12.72 21.49
C ARG A 169 -5.56 11.45 20.73
N ARG A 170 -6.82 11.19 20.46
CA ARG A 170 -7.30 10.16 19.57
C ARG A 170 -7.79 10.83 18.30
N VAL A 171 -7.13 10.57 17.17
CA VAL A 171 -7.35 11.33 15.95
C VAL A 171 -7.55 10.41 14.74
N ARG A 172 -8.24 10.91 13.73
CA ARG A 172 -8.30 10.30 12.40
C ARG A 172 -7.70 11.28 11.39
N ILE A 173 -6.69 10.84 10.68
CA ILE A 173 -6.02 11.68 9.68
C ILE A 173 -6.93 11.83 8.46
N ARG A 174 -7.20 13.08 8.07
CA ARG A 174 -7.94 13.41 6.84
C ARG A 174 -7.04 13.81 5.71
N VAL A 175 -6.05 14.65 5.98
CA VAL A 175 -5.13 15.19 4.98
C VAL A 175 -3.73 15.26 5.56
N VAL A 176 -2.76 14.81 4.80
CA VAL A 176 -1.34 15.05 5.06
C VAL A 176 -0.90 16.22 4.20
N VAL A 177 -0.48 17.31 4.84
CA VAL A 177 0.02 18.50 4.16
C VAL A 177 1.55 18.52 4.27
N MET A 178 2.21 18.45 3.14
CA MET A 178 3.67 18.55 3.05
C MET A 178 4.05 19.97 2.63
N ASP A 179 4.74 20.67 3.52
CA ASP A 179 5.23 22.01 3.27
C ASP A 179 6.77 22.04 3.37
N ARG A 180 7.41 23.14 3.00
CA ARG A 180 8.88 23.30 2.81
C ARG A 180 9.75 22.80 3.97
N GLY A 181 9.30 22.90 5.21
CA GLY A 181 10.06 22.48 6.40
C GLY A 181 9.24 21.67 7.39
N GLU A 182 7.96 21.43 7.12
CA GLU A 182 7.06 20.81 8.07
C GLU A 182 6.05 19.87 7.37
N THR A 183 5.75 18.78 8.03
CA THR A 183 4.61 17.93 7.67
C THR A 183 3.50 18.16 8.68
N ARG A 184 2.32 18.50 8.19
CA ARG A 184 1.12 18.76 8.99
C ARG A 184 0.08 17.67 8.74
N LEU A 185 -0.53 17.20 9.80
CA LEU A 185 -1.63 16.25 9.78
C LEU A 185 -2.92 16.98 10.11
N ASN A 186 -3.80 17.15 9.14
CA ASN A 186 -5.15 17.63 9.39
C ASN A 186 -6.01 16.44 9.79
N CYS A 187 -6.54 16.47 11.00
CA CYS A 187 -7.21 15.34 11.63
C CYS A 187 -8.59 15.74 12.16
N ASP A 188 -9.45 14.76 12.34
CA ASP A 188 -10.55 14.84 13.28
C ASP A 188 -10.05 14.41 14.66
N ASP A 189 -10.17 15.27 15.65
CA ASP A 189 -9.97 14.94 17.07
C ASP A 189 -11.23 14.18 17.53
N LEU A 190 -11.09 12.88 17.72
CA LEU A 190 -12.22 11.99 18.05
C LEU A 190 -12.68 12.16 19.52
N ASP A 191 -11.82 12.72 20.37
CA ASP A 191 -12.16 12.99 21.77
C ASP A 191 -12.94 14.30 21.91
N LYS A 192 -12.70 15.27 21.00
CA LYS A 192 -13.32 16.60 21.06
C LYS A 192 -14.36 16.85 19.96
N GLY A 193 -14.47 15.94 18.98
CA GLY A 193 -15.41 16.08 17.86
C GLY A 193 -15.12 17.27 16.94
N ALA A 194 -13.89 17.75 16.86
CA ALA A 194 -13.52 18.95 16.12
C ALA A 194 -12.29 18.72 15.23
N PRO A 195 -12.19 19.41 14.08
CA PRO A 195 -10.99 19.34 13.25
C PRO A 195 -9.81 20.00 13.97
N ARG A 196 -8.63 19.37 13.87
CA ARG A 196 -7.38 19.88 14.41
C ARG A 196 -6.21 19.58 13.48
N GLN A 197 -5.18 20.41 13.60
CA GLN A 197 -3.92 20.24 12.90
C GLN A 197 -2.82 19.90 13.88
N PHE A 198 -1.99 18.91 13.50
CA PHE A 198 -0.83 18.46 14.28
C PHE A 198 0.42 18.52 13.39
N LEU A 199 1.53 19.02 13.95
CA LEU A 199 2.83 19.00 13.30
C LEU A 199 3.50 17.65 13.57
N LEU A 200 3.93 16.96 12.52
CA LEU A 200 4.48 15.61 12.63
C LEU A 200 5.67 15.54 13.60
N HIS A 201 6.59 16.52 13.52
CA HIS A 201 7.79 16.58 14.38
C HIS A 201 7.50 16.84 15.87
N ARG A 202 6.26 17.23 16.22
CA ARG A 202 5.81 17.42 17.60
C ARG A 202 5.04 16.23 18.16
N ILE A 203 4.87 15.19 17.39
CA ILE A 203 4.29 13.93 17.86
C ILE A 203 5.43 13.12 18.48
N GLU A 204 5.37 12.90 19.79
CA GLU A 204 6.37 12.14 20.53
C GLU A 204 6.13 10.62 20.46
N ARG A 205 4.87 10.23 20.34
CA ARG A 205 4.45 8.83 20.23
C ARG A 205 3.16 8.72 19.43
N ALA A 206 3.08 7.69 18.61
CA ALA A 206 1.89 7.37 17.85
C ALA A 206 1.63 5.86 17.90
N VAL A 207 0.35 5.48 18.05
CA VAL A 207 -0.08 4.08 18.07
C VAL A 207 -1.37 3.95 17.32
N VAL A 208 -1.39 3.09 16.30
CA VAL A 208 -2.61 2.79 15.53
C VAL A 208 -3.56 1.95 16.37
N GLU A 209 -4.82 2.35 16.45
CA GLU A 209 -5.83 1.57 17.15
C GLU A 209 -6.21 0.33 16.32
N ARG A 210 -6.36 -0.81 16.97
CA ARG A 210 -6.87 -2.01 16.30
C ARG A 210 -8.29 -1.75 15.81
N ALA A 211 -8.64 -2.25 14.62
CA ALA A 211 -10.03 -2.29 14.20
C ALA A 211 -10.82 -3.06 15.28
N VAL A 212 -11.83 -2.42 15.84
CA VAL A 212 -12.80 -3.14 16.66
C VAL A 212 -13.58 -4.00 15.67
N GLU A 213 -13.39 -5.32 15.69
CA GLU A 213 -14.29 -6.21 14.97
C GLU A 213 -15.72 -5.85 15.40
N PRO A 214 -16.66 -5.61 14.47
CA PRO A 214 -18.04 -5.43 14.85
C PRO A 214 -18.47 -6.65 15.66
N ALA A 215 -18.94 -6.43 16.88
CA ALA A 215 -19.44 -7.48 17.74
C ALA A 215 -20.42 -8.35 16.93
N ALA A 216 -20.20 -9.66 16.93
CA ALA A 216 -21.09 -10.59 16.25
C ALA A 216 -22.53 -10.29 16.70
N PRO A 217 -23.52 -10.20 15.80
CA PRO A 217 -24.89 -9.95 16.18
C PRO A 217 -25.32 -11.00 17.21
N ALA A 218 -25.89 -10.51 18.32
CA ALA A 218 -26.38 -11.36 19.39
C ALA A 218 -27.33 -12.42 18.81
N PRO A 219 -27.23 -13.70 19.23
CA PRO A 219 -28.10 -14.74 18.73
C PRO A 219 -29.57 -14.36 19.02
N SER A 220 -30.37 -14.31 17.97
CA SER A 220 -31.80 -14.06 18.08
C SER A 220 -32.42 -15.05 19.09
N PRO A 221 -33.25 -14.61 20.04
CA PRO A 221 -33.92 -15.50 20.97
C PRO A 221 -34.80 -16.48 20.17
N ARG A 222 -34.47 -17.77 20.27
CA ARG A 222 -35.30 -18.82 19.68
C ARG A 222 -36.68 -18.70 20.24
N GLY A 223 -37.67 -18.44 19.38
CA GLY A 223 -39.07 -18.36 19.75
C GLY A 223 -39.51 -19.59 20.52
N ALA A 224 -40.03 -19.35 21.68
CA ALA A 224 -40.79 -20.35 22.43
C ALA A 224 -42.04 -20.70 21.60
N ARG A 225 -42.08 -21.89 21.06
CA ARG A 225 -43.31 -22.44 20.52
C ARG A 225 -44.18 -22.85 21.71
N ARG A 226 -45.36 -22.32 21.79
CA ARG A 226 -46.53 -22.93 22.48
C ARG A 226 -47.27 -23.80 21.45
#